data_52a6a488feb3f3bb1df481c9a4a939da
#
_entry.id   52a6a488feb3f3bb1df481c9a4a939da
#
_cell.length_a   1.000
_cell.length_b   1.000
_cell.length_c   1.000
_cell.angle_alpha   90.00
_cell.angle_beta   90.00
_cell.angle_gamma   90.00
#
_symmetry.space_group_name_H-M   'P 1'
#
loop_
_entity.id
_entity.type
_entity.pdbx_description
1 polymer ?
#
loop_
_entity_poly.entity_id
_entity_poly.type
_entity_poly.pdbx_seq_one_letter_code
_entity_poly.pdbx_strand_id
1 'polypeptide(L)'
;MLLYDTKKKIISAVHAGWRGAFKEIVKKVINFMLKKGCNPNNIIAVVGPCIGQKNYNVKKNFQNKFIKKDKKNKIFFKIKKNTIYFNLASFVKYQLKSNKIRNIDTINIDTFDKKNNFFSARRSLRLKHDDYGRNISIIMIN
;
A
#
# COMPACT_ATOMS: atom_id res chain seq x y z
N MET A 1 4.01 0.20 -4.52
CA MET A 1 3.17 -0.17 -5.69
C MET A 1 3.84 0.30 -6.96
N LEU A 2 3.65 -0.45 -8.03
CA LEU A 2 4.13 -0.13 -9.38
C LEU A 2 2.92 0.05 -10.29
N LEU A 3 3.00 1.01 -11.22
CA LEU A 3 1.94 1.28 -12.19
C LEU A 3 2.56 1.38 -13.60
N TYR A 4 1.82 0.92 -14.60
CA TYR A 4 2.22 0.96 -16.00
C TYR A 4 1.02 1.25 -16.89
N ASP A 5 1.07 2.32 -17.68
CA ASP A 5 0.11 2.56 -18.76
C ASP A 5 0.62 1.89 -20.03
N THR A 6 -0.11 0.86 -20.49
CA THR A 6 0.28 0.01 -21.63
C THR A 6 0.27 0.73 -22.97
N LYS A 7 -0.48 1.82 -23.11
CA LYS A 7 -0.57 2.61 -24.35
C LYS A 7 0.42 3.77 -24.37
N LYS A 8 0.50 4.53 -23.27
CA LYS A 8 1.42 5.68 -23.15
C LYS A 8 2.84 5.27 -22.80
N LYS A 9 3.07 4.01 -22.43
CA LYS A 9 4.39 3.51 -22.00
C LYS A 9 4.97 4.32 -20.84
N ILE A 10 4.11 4.78 -19.93
CA ILE A 10 4.51 5.53 -18.74
C ILE A 10 4.46 4.59 -17.52
N ILE A 11 5.53 4.58 -16.77
CA ILE A 11 5.68 3.79 -15.54
C ILE A 11 5.73 4.70 -14.30
N SER A 12 5.36 4.14 -13.15
CA SER A 12 5.50 4.80 -11.86
C SER A 12 5.80 3.80 -10.75
N ALA A 13 6.79 4.13 -9.91
CA ALA A 13 7.10 3.39 -8.68
C ALA A 13 6.79 4.28 -7.48
N VAL A 14 5.97 3.80 -6.53
CA VAL A 14 5.46 4.62 -5.44
C VAL A 14 5.49 3.87 -4.12
N HIS A 15 6.14 4.45 -3.11
CA HIS A 15 6.02 3.97 -1.74
C HIS A 15 4.72 4.45 -1.12
N ALA A 16 3.80 3.51 -0.86
CA ALA A 16 2.50 3.76 -0.22
C ALA A 16 2.45 3.15 1.19
N GLY A 17 3.33 3.57 2.09
CA GLY A 17 3.21 3.28 3.52
C GLY A 17 1.95 3.94 4.09
N TRP A 18 1.53 3.58 5.33
CA TRP A 18 0.27 4.04 5.88
C TRP A 18 0.08 5.58 5.88
N ARG A 19 1.17 6.34 6.14
CA ARG A 19 1.11 7.82 6.12
C ARG A 19 0.85 8.36 4.72
N GLY A 20 1.57 7.83 3.72
CA GLY A 20 1.38 8.20 2.31
C GLY A 20 -0.01 7.82 1.81
N ALA A 21 -0.44 6.58 2.09
CA ALA A 21 -1.77 6.10 1.73
C ALA A 21 -2.88 6.93 2.40
N PHE A 22 -2.74 7.25 3.70
CA PHE A 22 -3.66 8.15 4.41
C PHE A 22 -3.72 9.56 3.80
N LYS A 23 -2.58 10.10 3.33
CA LYS A 23 -2.46 11.39 2.62
C LYS A 23 -2.77 11.30 1.13
N GLU A 24 -3.37 10.17 0.68
CA GLU A 24 -3.86 9.94 -0.69
C GLU A 24 -2.77 9.98 -1.76
N ILE A 25 -1.57 9.45 -1.46
CA ILE A 25 -0.49 9.36 -2.44
C ILE A 25 -0.92 8.62 -3.71
N VAL A 26 -1.79 7.60 -3.59
CA VAL A 26 -2.34 6.83 -4.71
C VAL A 26 -3.08 7.75 -5.68
N LYS A 27 -4.01 8.57 -5.17
CA LYS A 27 -4.76 9.55 -5.97
C LYS A 27 -3.84 10.57 -6.62
N LYS A 28 -2.85 11.07 -5.88
CA LYS A 28 -1.90 12.06 -6.40
C LYS A 28 -1.11 11.53 -7.58
N VAL A 29 -0.61 10.30 -7.49
CA VAL A 29 0.16 9.67 -8.56
C VAL A 29 -0.72 9.37 -9.77
N ILE A 30 -1.93 8.83 -9.57
CA ILE A 30 -2.86 8.58 -10.68
C ILE A 30 -3.20 9.90 -11.38
N ASN A 31 -3.52 10.96 -10.65
CA ASN A 31 -3.79 12.27 -11.24
C ASN A 31 -2.59 12.82 -12.02
N PHE A 32 -1.37 12.59 -11.55
CA PHE A 32 -0.15 12.95 -12.27
C PHE A 32 -0.04 12.17 -13.60
N MET A 33 -0.26 10.84 -13.57
CA MET A 33 -0.25 10.02 -14.78
C MET A 33 -1.34 10.46 -15.78
N LEU A 34 -2.55 10.79 -15.29
CA LEU A 34 -3.64 11.30 -16.13
C LEU A 34 -3.26 12.63 -16.81
N LYS A 35 -2.61 13.55 -16.09
CA LYS A 35 -2.08 14.81 -16.67
C LYS A 35 -1.01 14.57 -17.76
N LYS A 36 -0.33 13.41 -17.72
CA LYS A 36 0.60 12.97 -18.78
C LYS A 36 -0.09 12.20 -19.92
N GLY A 37 -1.42 12.19 -19.95
CA GLY A 37 -2.22 11.55 -21.00
C GLY A 37 -2.47 10.06 -20.79
N CYS A 38 -2.16 9.49 -19.62
CA CYS A 38 -2.54 8.12 -19.29
C CYS A 38 -4.06 7.97 -19.17
N ASN A 39 -4.56 6.75 -19.39
CA ASN A 39 -5.96 6.39 -19.20
C ASN A 39 -6.07 5.33 -18.12
N PRO A 40 -6.97 5.47 -17.11
CA PRO A 40 -7.13 4.48 -16.05
C PRO A 40 -7.40 3.06 -16.55
N ASN A 41 -8.08 2.92 -17.70
CA ASN A 41 -8.37 1.61 -18.30
C ASN A 41 -7.12 0.92 -18.89
N ASN A 42 -6.06 1.67 -19.19
CA ASN A 42 -4.80 1.15 -19.72
C ASN A 42 -3.76 0.93 -18.62
N ILE A 43 -4.06 1.37 -17.37
CA ILE A 43 -3.11 1.26 -16.27
C ILE A 43 -3.24 -0.11 -15.60
N ILE A 44 -2.13 -0.84 -15.58
CA ILE A 44 -1.91 -2.02 -14.76
C ILE A 44 -1.24 -1.55 -13.47
N ALA A 45 -1.73 -1.97 -12.32
CA ALA A 45 -1.16 -1.66 -11.02
C ALA A 45 -0.82 -2.93 -10.23
N VAL A 46 0.34 -2.94 -9.59
CA VAL A 46 0.75 -4.02 -8.68
C VAL A 46 1.02 -3.46 -7.30
N VAL A 47 0.29 -3.96 -6.30
CA VAL A 47 0.59 -3.70 -4.90
C VAL A 47 1.64 -4.69 -4.44
N GLY A 48 2.86 -4.23 -4.22
CA GLY A 48 4.00 -5.06 -3.84
C GLY A 48 3.95 -5.55 -2.40
N PRO A 49 4.95 -6.34 -1.97
CA PRO A 49 5.07 -6.84 -0.61
C PRO A 49 4.97 -5.74 0.43
N CYS A 50 4.24 -5.99 1.50
CA CYS A 50 4.11 -5.08 2.63
C CYS A 50 3.84 -5.87 3.92
N ILE A 51 3.71 -5.19 5.05
CA ILE A 51 3.32 -5.83 6.30
C ILE A 51 1.92 -6.44 6.17
N GLY A 52 1.79 -7.73 6.45
CA GLY A 52 0.51 -8.45 6.44
C GLY A 52 -0.42 -8.01 7.57
N GLN A 53 -1.74 -8.08 7.34
CA GLN A 53 -2.72 -7.65 8.33
C GLN A 53 -2.53 -8.32 9.69
N LYS A 54 -2.22 -9.62 9.73
CA LYS A 54 -2.01 -10.40 10.98
C LYS A 54 -0.88 -9.87 11.86
N ASN A 55 0.08 -9.14 11.27
CA ASN A 55 1.23 -8.58 11.93
C ASN A 55 1.17 -7.05 12.09
N TYR A 56 0.13 -6.41 11.54
CA TYR A 56 -0.01 -4.96 11.57
C TYR A 56 -1.00 -4.49 12.64
N ASN A 57 -0.68 -4.78 13.90
CA ASN A 57 -1.45 -4.25 15.02
C ASN A 57 -1.27 -2.72 15.15
N VAL A 58 -2.37 -2.04 15.46
CA VAL A 58 -2.43 -0.58 15.58
C VAL A 58 -3.22 -0.16 16.82
N LYS A 59 -2.98 1.06 17.29
CA LYS A 59 -3.71 1.63 18.43
C LYS A 59 -5.10 2.16 18.01
N LYS A 60 -6.00 2.32 18.95
CA LYS A 60 -7.36 2.83 18.72
C LYS A 60 -7.39 4.22 18.07
N ASN A 61 -6.48 5.10 18.48
CA ASN A 61 -6.38 6.44 17.89
C ASN A 61 -6.03 6.39 16.39
N PHE A 62 -5.20 5.43 15.95
CA PHE A 62 -4.91 5.19 14.54
C PHE A 62 -6.19 4.80 13.78
N GLN A 63 -6.95 3.82 14.28
CA GLN A 63 -8.21 3.43 13.68
C GLN A 63 -9.19 4.59 13.60
N ASN A 64 -9.37 5.32 14.69
CA ASN A 64 -10.29 6.47 14.76
C ASN A 64 -9.93 7.54 13.71
N LYS A 65 -8.64 7.81 13.50
CA LYS A 65 -8.17 8.76 12.50
C LYS A 65 -8.63 8.38 11.08
N PHE A 66 -8.52 7.10 10.72
CA PHE A 66 -8.97 6.60 9.42
C PHE A 66 -10.49 6.64 9.28
N ILE A 67 -11.23 6.23 10.32
CA ILE A 67 -12.70 6.22 10.30
C ILE A 67 -13.26 7.66 10.28
N LYS A 68 -12.63 8.62 11.00
CA LYS A 68 -13.01 10.03 10.96
C LYS A 68 -12.85 10.61 9.56
N LYS A 69 -11.81 10.20 8.81
CA LYS A 69 -11.60 10.66 7.43
C LYS A 69 -12.67 10.10 6.47
N ASP A 70 -13.03 8.82 6.60
CA ASP A 70 -14.12 8.18 5.87
C ASP A 70 -14.60 6.95 6.67
N LYS A 71 -15.90 6.88 6.97
CA LYS A 71 -16.51 5.76 7.70
C LYS A 71 -16.31 4.42 7.00
N LYS A 72 -16.21 4.40 5.67
CA LYS A 72 -15.94 3.19 4.86
C LYS A 72 -14.59 2.56 5.20
N ASN A 73 -13.64 3.31 5.73
CA ASN A 73 -12.33 2.79 6.12
C ASN A 73 -12.38 1.75 7.25
N LYS A 74 -13.52 1.62 7.96
CA LYS A 74 -13.73 0.59 8.99
C LYS A 74 -13.45 -0.82 8.47
N ILE A 75 -13.74 -1.11 7.21
CA ILE A 75 -13.57 -2.44 6.60
C ILE A 75 -12.11 -2.91 6.54
N PHE A 76 -11.14 -2.00 6.60
CA PHE A 76 -9.71 -2.33 6.58
C PHE A 76 -9.14 -2.69 7.95
N PHE A 77 -9.98 -2.69 8.98
CA PHE A 77 -9.60 -3.04 10.34
C PHE A 77 -10.27 -4.33 10.79
N LYS A 78 -9.49 -5.23 11.38
CA LYS A 78 -9.99 -6.45 12.04
C LYS A 78 -9.65 -6.37 13.52
N ILE A 79 -10.62 -6.73 14.37
CA ILE A 79 -10.40 -6.82 15.82
C ILE A 79 -10.34 -8.29 16.20
N LYS A 80 -9.29 -8.70 16.91
CA LYS A 80 -9.11 -10.05 17.43
C LYS A 80 -8.50 -9.96 18.83
N LYS A 81 -9.13 -10.57 19.83
CA LYS A 81 -8.66 -10.54 21.24
C LYS A 81 -8.28 -9.12 21.67
N ASN A 82 -9.20 -8.16 21.52
CA ASN A 82 -9.04 -6.73 21.83
C ASN A 82 -7.87 -6.00 21.11
N THR A 83 -7.23 -6.65 20.16
CA THR A 83 -6.17 -6.05 19.34
C THR A 83 -6.72 -5.68 17.96
N ILE A 84 -6.41 -4.47 17.54
CA ILE A 84 -6.84 -3.92 16.24
C ILE A 84 -5.74 -4.16 15.21
N TYR A 85 -6.10 -4.73 14.06
CA TYR A 85 -5.19 -5.01 12.95
C TYR A 85 -5.62 -4.25 11.71
N PHE A 86 -4.68 -3.60 11.02
CA PHE A 86 -4.92 -2.82 9.81
C PHE A 86 -4.46 -3.57 8.55
N ASN A 87 -5.27 -3.56 7.49
CA ASN A 87 -4.93 -4.13 6.19
C ASN A 87 -4.49 -3.03 5.21
N LEU A 88 -3.18 -2.76 5.17
CA LEU A 88 -2.61 -1.73 4.30
C LEU A 88 -2.77 -2.07 2.82
N ALA A 89 -2.50 -3.32 2.43
CA ALA A 89 -2.61 -3.76 1.03
C ALA A 89 -4.03 -3.56 0.49
N SER A 90 -5.05 -4.01 1.25
CA SER A 90 -6.46 -3.82 0.88
C SER A 90 -6.85 -2.35 0.83
N PHE A 91 -6.33 -1.51 1.73
CA PHE A 91 -6.58 -0.08 1.72
C PHE A 91 -6.01 0.60 0.46
N VAL A 92 -4.77 0.27 0.08
CA VAL A 92 -4.14 0.76 -1.16
C VAL A 92 -4.90 0.26 -2.39
N LYS A 93 -5.26 -1.04 -2.44
CA LYS A 93 -6.05 -1.62 -3.53
C LYS A 93 -7.42 -0.93 -3.68
N TYR A 94 -8.09 -0.62 -2.56
CA TYR A 94 -9.33 0.14 -2.57
C TYR A 94 -9.14 1.54 -3.16
N GLN A 95 -8.06 2.25 -2.79
CA GLN A 95 -7.77 3.57 -3.35
C GLN A 95 -7.50 3.51 -4.86
N LEU A 96 -6.80 2.48 -5.36
CA LEU A 96 -6.61 2.26 -6.80
C LEU A 96 -7.97 2.07 -7.51
N LYS A 97 -8.85 1.20 -6.97
CA LYS A 97 -10.20 0.99 -7.52
C LYS A 97 -11.04 2.27 -7.50
N SER A 98 -11.00 3.03 -6.41
CA SER A 98 -11.71 4.32 -6.29
C SER A 98 -11.25 5.37 -7.30
N ASN A 99 -10.02 5.23 -7.80
CA ASN A 99 -9.47 6.06 -8.89
C ASN A 99 -9.61 5.39 -10.27
N LYS A 100 -10.58 4.48 -10.43
CA LYS A 100 -10.97 3.82 -11.69
C LYS A 100 -9.91 2.87 -12.28
N ILE A 101 -8.86 2.52 -11.55
CA ILE A 101 -7.93 1.47 -11.97
C ILE A 101 -8.62 0.12 -11.78
N ARG A 102 -8.71 -0.69 -12.85
CA ARG A 102 -9.40 -1.99 -12.84
C ARG A 102 -8.44 -3.17 -12.80
N ASN A 103 -7.34 -3.07 -13.52
CA ASN A 103 -6.32 -4.13 -13.57
C ASN A 103 -5.34 -3.97 -12.40
N ILE A 104 -5.59 -4.70 -11.31
CA ILE A 104 -4.84 -4.57 -10.04
C ILE A 104 -4.46 -5.93 -9.50
N ASP A 105 -3.18 -6.22 -9.47
CA ASP A 105 -2.61 -7.37 -8.77
C ASP A 105 -2.08 -7.00 -7.39
N THR A 106 -1.96 -8.00 -6.53
CA THR A 106 -1.42 -7.85 -5.18
C THR A 106 -0.48 -9.00 -4.86
N ILE A 107 0.77 -8.69 -4.57
CA ILE A 107 1.74 -9.67 -4.09
C ILE A 107 1.54 -9.84 -2.59
N ASN A 108 0.89 -10.96 -2.21
CA ASN A 108 0.51 -11.24 -0.83
C ASN A 108 1.69 -11.80 0.00
N ILE A 109 2.82 -11.10 -0.01
CA ILE A 109 4.00 -11.45 0.79
C ILE A 109 4.11 -10.50 1.97
N ASP A 110 4.13 -11.08 3.18
CA ASP A 110 4.26 -10.32 4.43
C ASP A 110 5.73 -10.02 4.72
N THR A 111 6.11 -8.76 4.63
CA THR A 111 7.49 -8.33 4.91
C THR A 111 7.89 -8.46 6.38
N PHE A 112 6.92 -8.62 7.30
CA PHE A 112 7.21 -8.84 8.71
C PHE A 112 7.68 -10.28 8.99
N ASP A 113 7.25 -11.26 8.20
CA ASP A 113 7.63 -12.65 8.36
C ASP A 113 9.10 -12.83 7.92
N LYS A 114 9.95 -13.31 8.85
CA LYS A 114 11.38 -13.54 8.58
C LYS A 114 11.63 -14.53 7.42
N LYS A 115 10.74 -15.50 7.25
CA LYS A 115 10.86 -16.53 6.18
C LYS A 115 10.84 -15.94 4.77
N ASN A 116 10.29 -14.73 4.61
CA ASN A 116 10.19 -14.06 3.33
C ASN A 116 11.42 -13.22 2.95
N ASN A 117 12.45 -13.16 3.81
CA ASN A 117 13.72 -12.47 3.57
C ASN A 117 13.60 -10.97 3.20
N PHE A 118 12.54 -10.30 3.66
CA PHE A 118 12.37 -8.85 3.49
C PHE A 118 12.84 -8.08 4.73
N PHE A 119 13.34 -6.88 4.53
CA PHE A 119 13.46 -5.90 5.60
C PHE A 119 12.08 -5.41 6.07
N SER A 120 11.94 -5.18 7.38
CA SER A 120 10.68 -4.76 7.97
C SER A 120 10.92 -3.78 9.12
N ALA A 121 10.56 -2.52 8.90
CA ALA A 121 10.63 -1.48 9.93
C ALA A 121 9.86 -1.87 11.21
N ARG A 122 8.69 -2.51 11.08
CA ARG A 122 7.90 -2.97 12.24
C ARG A 122 8.63 -4.07 13.02
N ARG A 123 9.32 -4.99 12.33
CA ARG A 123 10.10 -6.05 12.97
C ARG A 123 11.31 -5.46 13.68
N SER A 124 12.04 -4.55 13.03
CA SER A 124 13.19 -3.86 13.61
C SER A 124 12.83 -3.11 14.88
N LEU A 125 11.76 -2.30 14.84
CA LEU A 125 11.25 -1.59 16.01
C LEU A 125 10.84 -2.52 17.18
N ARG A 126 10.29 -3.71 16.88
CA ARG A 126 9.97 -4.70 17.91
C ARG A 126 11.22 -5.32 18.54
N LEU A 127 12.29 -5.45 17.77
CA LEU A 127 13.59 -5.96 18.21
C LEU A 127 14.48 -4.86 18.81
N LYS A 128 13.98 -3.63 18.91
CA LYS A 128 14.71 -2.45 19.41
C LYS A 128 15.99 -2.18 18.63
N HIS A 129 15.99 -2.45 17.31
CA HIS A 129 17.09 -2.09 16.43
C HIS A 129 16.93 -0.63 15.98
N ASP A 130 18.02 0.12 15.97
CA ASP A 130 18.02 1.55 15.62
C ASP A 130 17.91 1.78 14.13
N ASP A 131 18.38 0.83 13.32
CA ASP A 131 18.28 0.89 11.86
C ASP A 131 17.67 -0.39 11.27
N TYR A 132 17.21 -0.27 10.04
CA TYR A 132 16.69 -1.35 9.23
C TYR A 132 16.92 -1.09 7.74
N GLY A 133 17.23 -2.15 6.99
CA GLY A 133 17.40 -2.07 5.54
C GLY A 133 16.11 -1.67 4.82
N ARG A 134 16.23 -1.42 3.52
CA ARG A 134 15.12 -1.06 2.62
C ARG A 134 14.92 -2.15 1.57
N ASN A 135 13.65 -2.36 1.20
CA ASN A 135 13.31 -3.23 0.08
C ASN A 135 13.18 -2.35 -1.18
N ILE A 136 13.84 -2.75 -2.24
CA ILE A 136 13.74 -2.08 -3.54
C ILE A 136 12.62 -2.70 -4.39
N SER A 137 11.92 -1.87 -5.15
CA SER A 137 10.98 -2.30 -6.19
C SER A 137 11.27 -1.51 -7.46
N ILE A 138 11.49 -2.23 -8.56
CA ILE A 138 11.91 -1.65 -9.83
C ILE A 138 10.86 -1.97 -10.89
N ILE A 139 10.64 -1.02 -11.79
CA ILE A 139 9.85 -1.20 -13.01
C ILE A 139 10.62 -0.58 -14.16
N MET A 140 10.67 -1.27 -15.29
CA MET A 140 11.36 -0.81 -16.51
C MET A 140 10.46 -1.01 -17.72
N ILE A 141 10.73 -0.28 -18.78
CA ILE A 141 10.17 -0.44 -20.13
C ILE A 141 11.33 -0.87 -21.04
N ASN A 142 11.12 -1.94 -21.76
CA ASN A 142 12.01 -2.37 -22.83
C ASN A 142 11.63 -1.70 -24.13
#